data_6734c529e4cad3194386ecfca2c7e9ab
#
_entry.id   6734c529e4cad3194386ecfca2c7e9ab
#
_cell.length_a   1.000
_cell.length_b   1.000
_cell.length_c   1.000
_cell.angle_alpha   90.00
_cell.angle_beta   90.00
_cell.angle_gamma   90.00
#
_symmetry.space_group_name_H-M   'P 1'
#
loop_
_entity.id
_entity.type
_entity.pdbx_description
1 polymer ?
#
loop_
_entity_poly.entity_id
_entity_poly.type
_entity_poly.pdbx_seq_one_letter_code
_entity_poly.pdbx_strand_id
1 'polypeptide(L)' 'MLKIKDNVDLKELENFDDLAYEPNKYFNEPYYVNGTGTILIWVKSRKLDLTQCSNVRNEYDILYDLIKADMVEKVVEDE' A
#
# COMPACT_ATOMS: atom_id res chain seq x y z
N MET A 1 -8.20 8.38 4.23
CA MET A 1 -7.50 7.12 3.93
C MET A 1 -7.22 7.02 2.44
N LEU A 2 -6.12 6.40 2.07
CA LEU A 2 -5.77 6.21 0.66
C LEU A 2 -6.04 4.77 0.24
N LYS A 3 -6.29 4.57 -1.03
CA LYS A 3 -6.38 3.24 -1.61
C LYS A 3 -5.75 3.22 -3.00
N ILE A 4 -5.42 2.03 -3.49
CA ILE A 4 -4.99 1.85 -4.87
C ILE A 4 -6.22 1.97 -5.77
N LYS A 5 -6.09 2.72 -6.85
CA LYS A 5 -7.19 2.91 -7.80
C LYS A 5 -7.67 1.59 -8.38
N ASP A 6 -8.97 1.50 -8.63
CA ASP A 6 -9.58 0.26 -9.12
C ASP A 6 -9.08 -0.14 -10.52
N ASN A 7 -8.64 0.82 -11.30
CA ASN A 7 -8.11 0.56 -12.65
C ASN A 7 -6.63 0.19 -12.67
N VAL A 8 -5.97 0.15 -11.52
CA VAL A 8 -4.57 -0.22 -11.40
C VAL A 8 -4.46 -1.71 -11.14
N ASP A 9 -3.60 -2.39 -11.90
CA ASP A 9 -3.28 -3.79 -11.65
C ASP A 9 -2.36 -3.85 -10.42
N LEU A 10 -2.79 -4.56 -9.38
CA LEU A 10 -2.00 -4.67 -8.14
C LEU A 10 -0.63 -5.29 -8.36
N LYS A 11 -0.45 -6.07 -9.43
CA LYS A 11 0.87 -6.63 -9.78
C LYS A 11 1.89 -5.54 -10.07
N GLU A 12 1.45 -4.36 -10.46
CA GLU A 12 2.36 -3.24 -10.69
C GLU A 12 3.08 -2.81 -9.41
N LEU A 13 2.52 -3.13 -8.25
CA LEU A 13 3.18 -2.87 -6.98
C LEU A 13 4.49 -3.67 -6.82
N GLU A 14 4.62 -4.78 -7.52
CA GLU A 14 5.83 -5.59 -7.48
C GLU A 14 7.01 -4.92 -8.20
N ASN A 15 6.74 -3.86 -8.96
CA ASN A 15 7.79 -3.06 -9.59
C ASN A 15 8.49 -2.12 -8.59
N PHE A 16 7.95 -1.97 -7.41
CA PHE A 16 8.57 -1.18 -6.34
C PHE A 16 9.43 -2.10 -5.49
N ASP A 17 10.73 -1.84 -5.46
CA ASP A 17 11.69 -2.71 -4.80
C ASP A 17 11.39 -2.94 -3.33
N ASP A 18 10.77 -1.97 -2.68
CA ASP A 18 10.49 -2.03 -1.25
C ASP A 18 9.18 -2.72 -0.90
N LEU A 19 8.37 -3.09 -1.90
CA LEU A 19 7.09 -3.74 -1.67
C LEU A 19 7.16 -5.22 -2.04
N ALA A 20 6.67 -6.07 -1.15
CA ALA A 20 6.65 -7.51 -1.35
C ALA A 20 5.24 -8.05 -1.10
N TYR A 21 4.84 -9.02 -1.91
CA TYR A 21 3.56 -9.68 -1.77
C TYR A 21 3.64 -10.77 -0.70
N GLU A 22 2.67 -10.74 0.22
CA GLU A 22 2.52 -11.76 1.25
C GLU A 22 1.09 -12.31 1.19
N PRO A 23 0.90 -13.60 0.95
CA PRO A 23 -0.45 -14.16 0.82
C PRO A 23 -1.18 -14.28 2.15
N ASN A 24 -0.51 -14.61 3.25
CA ASN A 24 -1.18 -14.80 4.53
C ASN A 24 -0.21 -14.89 5.72
N LYS A 25 0.95 -14.25 5.64
CA LYS A 25 2.01 -14.46 6.63
C LYS A 25 1.63 -14.03 8.04
N TYR A 26 1.09 -12.83 8.21
CA TYR A 26 0.71 -12.30 9.51
C TYR A 26 -0.79 -12.06 9.65
N PHE A 27 -1.49 -12.07 8.53
CA PHE A 27 -2.92 -11.80 8.48
C PHE A 27 -3.58 -12.86 7.61
N ASN A 28 -4.88 -13.07 7.80
CA ASN A 28 -5.63 -14.10 7.08
C ASN A 28 -6.05 -13.68 5.67
N GLU A 29 -5.38 -12.68 5.10
CA GLU A 29 -5.66 -12.23 3.75
C GLU A 29 -4.39 -11.73 3.09
N PRO A 30 -4.35 -11.72 1.75
CA PRO A 30 -3.17 -11.26 1.03
C PRO A 30 -2.96 -9.75 1.16
N TYR A 31 -1.71 -9.33 1.17
CA TYR A 31 -1.34 -7.92 1.27
C TYR A 31 0.05 -7.70 0.68
N TYR A 32 0.34 -6.43 0.37
CA TYR A 32 1.69 -5.99 0.05
C TYR A 32 2.24 -5.24 1.26
N VAL A 33 3.53 -5.38 1.51
CA VAL A 33 4.17 -4.78 2.68
C VAL A 33 5.56 -4.29 2.31
N ASN A 34 5.97 -3.15 2.91
CA ASN A 34 7.33 -2.65 2.76
C ASN A 34 8.30 -3.36 3.71
N GLY A 35 9.61 -3.15 3.51
CA GLY A 35 10.63 -3.86 4.27
C GLY A 35 10.57 -3.67 5.78
N THR A 36 10.10 -2.51 6.24
CA THR A 36 9.98 -2.22 7.67
C THR A 36 8.63 -2.67 8.26
N GLY A 37 7.70 -3.11 7.42
CA GLY A 37 6.38 -3.55 7.88
C GLY A 37 5.44 -2.44 8.29
N THR A 38 5.72 -1.21 7.90
CA THR A 38 4.95 -0.03 8.33
C THR A 38 3.87 0.38 7.34
N ILE A 39 3.97 -0.04 6.10
CA ILE A 39 2.98 0.23 5.06
C ILE A 39 2.40 -1.09 4.59
N LEU A 40 1.08 -1.24 4.74
CA LEU A 40 0.35 -2.42 4.27
C LEU A 40 -0.64 -1.99 3.21
N ILE A 41 -0.70 -2.75 2.12
CA ILE A 41 -1.67 -2.53 1.05
C ILE A 41 -2.50 -3.80 0.91
N TRP A 42 -3.76 -3.72 1.35
CA TRP A 42 -4.66 -4.87 1.36
C TRP A 42 -5.14 -5.17 -0.06
N VAL A 43 -4.94 -6.40 -0.52
CA VAL A 43 -5.29 -6.78 -1.89
C VAL A 43 -6.80 -6.71 -2.12
N LYS A 44 -7.59 -7.15 -1.16
CA LYS A 44 -9.05 -7.20 -1.35
C LYS A 44 -9.71 -5.83 -1.34
N SER A 45 -9.36 -4.98 -0.40
CA SER A 45 -9.95 -3.65 -0.28
C SER A 45 -9.18 -2.58 -1.04
N ARG A 46 -7.93 -2.87 -1.40
CA ARG A 46 -6.98 -1.93 -2.02
C ARG A 46 -6.58 -0.77 -1.12
N LYS A 47 -6.98 -0.79 0.15
CA LYS A 47 -6.68 0.28 1.09
C LYS A 47 -5.24 0.21 1.57
N LEU A 48 -4.65 1.38 1.76
CA LEU A 48 -3.33 1.50 2.37
C LEU A 48 -3.49 1.65 3.87
N ASP A 49 -2.82 0.81 4.62
CA ASP A 49 -2.78 0.89 6.07
C ASP A 49 -1.45 1.51 6.47
N LEU A 50 -1.50 2.72 7.00
CA LEU A 50 -0.33 3.49 7.39
C LEU A 50 -0.25 3.68 8.91
N THR A 51 -1.02 2.91 9.67
CA THR A 51 -1.11 3.09 11.13
C THR A 51 0.19 2.78 11.84
N GLN A 52 1.05 1.98 11.21
CA GLN A 52 2.37 1.66 11.76
C GLN A 52 3.46 2.62 11.30
N CYS A 53 3.12 3.61 10.47
CA CYS A 53 4.09 4.55 9.98
C CYS A 53 4.63 5.42 11.11
N SER A 54 5.94 5.47 11.21
CA SER A 54 6.66 6.44 12.01
C SER A 54 7.19 7.51 11.06
N ASN A 55 7.91 8.50 11.56
CA ASN A 55 8.46 9.56 10.73
C ASN A 55 9.77 9.13 10.05
N VAL A 56 9.80 7.90 9.54
CA VAL A 56 10.97 7.38 8.85
C VAL A 56 10.89 7.78 7.37
N ARG A 57 11.98 8.34 6.88
CA ARG A 57 12.05 8.91 5.52
C ARG A 57 11.61 7.93 4.43
N ASN A 58 12.01 6.65 4.55
CA ASN A 58 11.73 5.65 3.52
C ASN A 58 10.23 5.39 3.32
N GLU A 59 9.44 5.54 4.36
CA GLU A 59 7.99 5.35 4.28
C GLU A 59 7.34 6.39 3.38
N TYR A 60 7.79 7.63 3.53
CA TYR A 60 7.28 8.72 2.72
C TYR A 60 7.74 8.62 1.27
N ASP A 61 8.93 8.08 1.04
CA ASP A 61 9.44 7.89 -0.32
C ASP A 61 8.57 6.89 -1.09
N ILE A 62 8.19 5.79 -0.45
CA ILE A 62 7.30 4.78 -1.07
C ILE A 62 5.95 5.41 -1.38
N LEU A 63 5.37 6.11 -0.42
CA LEU A 63 4.09 6.77 -0.59
C LEU A 63 4.15 7.82 -1.69
N TYR A 64 5.21 8.61 -1.72
CA TYR A 64 5.44 9.61 -2.76
C TYR A 64 5.49 8.98 -4.14
N ASP A 65 6.22 7.86 -4.29
CA ASP A 65 6.34 7.17 -5.55
C ASP A 65 4.98 6.64 -6.04
N LEU A 66 4.17 6.12 -5.13
CA LEU A 66 2.82 5.65 -5.48
C LEU A 66 1.94 6.80 -5.94
N ILE A 67 2.01 7.94 -5.27
CA ILE A 67 1.25 9.13 -5.65
C ILE A 67 1.72 9.66 -7.01
N LYS A 68 3.02 9.72 -7.21
CA LYS A 68 3.62 10.21 -8.45
C LYS A 68 3.25 9.33 -9.64
N ALA A 69 3.11 8.02 -9.41
CA ALA A 69 2.70 7.08 -10.44
C ALA A 69 1.19 7.09 -10.68
N ASP A 70 0.45 7.93 -9.97
CA ASP A 70 -1.00 8.06 -10.10
C ASP A 70 -1.75 6.76 -9.78
N MET A 71 -1.22 6.00 -8.83
CA MET A 71 -1.78 4.69 -8.47
C MET A 71 -2.73 4.74 -7.29
N VAL A 72 -2.75 5.86 -6.55
CA VAL A 72 -3.55 5.98 -5.33
C VAL A 72 -4.59 7.08 -5.45
N GLU A 73 -5.67 6.93 -4.70
CA GLU A 73 -6.71 7.93 -4.58
C GLU A 73 -7.23 7.99 -3.15
N LYS A 74 -7.87 9.08 -2.82
CA LYS A 74 -8.47 9.26 -1.50
C LYS A 74 -9.77 8.47 -1.43
N VAL A 75 -9.93 7.69 -0.35
CA VAL A 75 -11.18 7.00 -0.10
C VAL A 75 -12.17 8.01 0.46
N VAL A 76 -13.30 8.15 -0.23
CA VAL A 76 -14.42 8.96 0.27
C VAL A 76 -15.31 8.02 1.05
N GLU A 77 -15.42 8.25 2.34
CA GLU A 77 -16.32 7.47 3.18
C GLU A 77 -17.62 8.24 3.33
N ASP A 78 -18.69 7.62 2.87
CA ASP A 78 -20.03 8.15 3.08
C ASP A 78 -20.47 7.78 4.48
N GLU A 79 -20.85 8.77 5.22
CA GLU A 79 -21.40 8.55 6.56
C GLU A 79 -22.93 8.37 6.49
#